data_26abe01fcdcc453a6054aa57e0216511
#
_entry.id   26abe01fcdcc453a6054aa57e0216511
#
_cell.length_a   1.000
_cell.length_b   1.000
_cell.length_c   1.000
_cell.angle_alpha   90.00
_cell.angle_beta   90.00
_cell.angle_gamma   90.00
#
_symmetry.space_group_name_H-M   'P 1'
#
loop_
_entity.id
_entity.type
_entity.pdbx_description
1 polymer ?
#
loop_
_entity_poly.entity_id
_entity_poly.type
_entity_poly.pdbx_seq_one_letter_code
_entity_poly.pdbx_strand_id
1 'polypeptide(L)'
;MSILTKATVLVLNRNWQAINVRTPQEAFCMMATNVATGLDIEYPAPADPFCTLHSPLFTPRTWDEWIRLPIREQDESVHTVRGQIRVPTVIVAVNYAKVPKKRPKLCARAIRERDGNRCQYTGRLLRPDEGSLDHVVPRSRGGKDAWENLVWSAKEVNQRKADRLPHEAGLKLLSVPRAPKELPVSVLIRNTAEVEDWKLFLT
;
A
#
# COMPACT_ATOMS: atom_id res chain seq x y z
N MET A 1 20.08 -3.97 -8.80
CA MET A 1 18.84 -4.78 -8.79
C MET A 1 18.26 -4.75 -10.18
N SER A 2 17.81 -5.89 -10.71
CA SER A 2 17.17 -5.93 -12.04
C SER A 2 15.83 -5.20 -11.99
N ILE A 3 15.49 -4.46 -13.04
CA ILE A 3 14.18 -3.80 -13.21
C ILE A 3 13.01 -4.80 -13.06
N LEU A 4 13.23 -6.05 -13.48
CA LEU A 4 12.23 -7.12 -13.44
C LEU A 4 11.76 -7.51 -12.03
N THR A 5 12.57 -7.25 -11.01
CA THR A 5 12.31 -7.68 -9.63
C THR A 5 11.83 -6.56 -8.69
N LYS A 6 11.80 -5.33 -9.17
CA LYS A 6 11.29 -4.18 -8.41
C LYS A 6 9.77 -4.10 -8.56
N ALA A 7 9.03 -3.94 -7.48
CA ALA A 7 7.57 -3.83 -7.49
C ALA A 7 7.14 -2.43 -7.99
N THR A 8 7.00 -2.27 -9.31
CA THR A 8 6.74 -0.99 -10.00
C THR A 8 5.50 -1.02 -10.89
N VAL A 9 4.70 -2.11 -10.84
CA VAL A 9 3.51 -2.25 -11.67
C VAL A 9 2.26 -2.25 -10.80
N LEU A 10 1.39 -1.26 -10.98
CA LEU A 10 0.10 -1.19 -10.30
C LEU A 10 -0.88 -2.14 -10.98
N VAL A 11 -1.59 -2.92 -10.19
CA VAL A 11 -2.65 -3.80 -10.66
C VAL A 11 -4.01 -3.19 -10.30
N LEU A 12 -4.82 -2.93 -11.30
CA LEU A 12 -6.20 -2.50 -11.16
C LEU A 12 -7.15 -3.70 -11.33
N ASN A 13 -8.32 -3.63 -10.71
CA ASN A 13 -9.42 -4.51 -11.06
C ASN A 13 -10.13 -4.00 -12.34
N ARG A 14 -11.13 -4.74 -12.85
CA ARG A 14 -11.88 -4.34 -14.04
C ARG A 14 -12.65 -3.02 -13.90
N ASN A 15 -12.82 -2.53 -12.67
CA ASN A 15 -13.45 -1.25 -12.37
C ASN A 15 -12.42 -0.15 -12.13
N TRP A 16 -11.16 -0.39 -12.49
CA TRP A 16 -10.04 0.56 -12.40
C TRP A 16 -9.66 0.97 -10.97
N GLN A 17 -10.00 0.14 -9.99
CA GLN A 17 -9.60 0.33 -8.60
C GLN A 17 -8.29 -0.41 -8.32
N ALA A 18 -7.35 0.23 -7.65
CA ALA A 18 -6.07 -0.37 -7.29
C ALA A 18 -6.26 -1.54 -6.31
N ILE A 19 -5.71 -2.71 -6.66
CA ILE A 19 -5.85 -3.93 -5.87
C ILE A 19 -4.54 -4.58 -5.45
N ASN A 20 -3.44 -4.28 -6.13
CA ASN A 20 -2.13 -4.85 -5.81
C ASN A 20 -1.01 -4.04 -6.48
N VAL A 21 0.23 -4.37 -6.10
CA VAL A 21 1.45 -3.96 -6.80
C VAL A 21 2.25 -5.21 -7.13
N ARG A 22 2.80 -5.27 -8.34
CA ARG A 22 3.55 -6.41 -8.86
C ARG A 22 4.89 -5.98 -9.43
N THR A 23 5.77 -6.96 -9.60
CA THR A 23 7.00 -6.76 -10.37
C THR A 23 6.69 -6.81 -11.87
N PRO A 24 7.51 -6.21 -12.74
CA PRO A 24 7.37 -6.35 -14.18
C PRO A 24 7.34 -7.80 -14.67
N GLN A 25 8.12 -8.68 -14.05
CA GLN A 25 8.12 -10.10 -14.38
C GLN A 25 6.74 -10.74 -14.13
N GLU A 26 6.13 -10.48 -12.96
CA GLU A 26 4.78 -10.97 -12.65
C GLU A 26 3.72 -10.36 -13.58
N ALA A 27 3.86 -9.07 -13.91
CA ALA A 27 2.94 -8.37 -14.80
C ALA A 27 2.98 -8.98 -16.22
N PHE A 28 4.16 -9.24 -16.77
CA PHE A 28 4.29 -9.91 -18.05
C PHE A 28 3.67 -11.30 -18.06
N CYS A 29 3.86 -12.09 -16.99
CA CYS A 29 3.20 -13.39 -16.86
C CYS A 29 1.67 -13.24 -16.84
N MET A 30 1.12 -12.27 -16.11
CA MET A 30 -0.32 -12.03 -16.06
C MET A 30 -0.89 -11.61 -17.42
N MET A 31 -0.15 -10.80 -18.18
CA MET A 31 -0.55 -10.36 -19.52
C MET A 31 -0.46 -11.51 -20.54
N ALA A 32 0.65 -12.25 -20.55
CA ALA A 32 0.85 -13.39 -21.45
C ALA A 32 -0.14 -14.53 -21.24
N THR A 33 -0.69 -14.66 -20.03
CA THR A 33 -1.75 -15.64 -19.71
C THR A 33 -3.17 -15.09 -19.81
N ASN A 34 -3.35 -13.89 -20.35
CA ASN A 34 -4.63 -13.19 -20.51
C ASN A 34 -5.40 -12.96 -19.20
N VAL A 35 -4.72 -12.97 -18.05
CA VAL A 35 -5.29 -12.62 -16.74
C VAL A 35 -5.41 -11.10 -16.59
N ALA A 36 -4.51 -10.35 -17.24
CA ALA A 36 -4.51 -8.90 -17.26
C ALA A 36 -4.18 -8.34 -18.65
N THR A 37 -4.59 -7.10 -18.90
CA THR A 37 -4.17 -6.26 -20.03
C THR A 37 -3.23 -5.17 -19.54
N GLY A 38 -2.25 -4.77 -20.36
CA GLY A 38 -1.45 -3.57 -20.10
C GLY A 38 -2.30 -2.33 -20.33
N LEU A 39 -2.16 -1.32 -19.49
CA LEU A 39 -2.83 -0.03 -19.70
C LEU A 39 -1.84 0.94 -20.34
N ASP A 40 -2.03 1.19 -21.62
CA ASP A 40 -1.25 2.20 -22.34
C ASP A 40 -1.81 3.58 -22.00
N ILE A 41 -0.96 4.43 -21.39
CA ILE A 41 -1.33 5.76 -20.91
C ILE A 41 -0.61 6.77 -21.79
N GLU A 42 -1.38 7.57 -22.51
CA GLU A 42 -0.87 8.61 -23.39
C GLU A 42 -1.25 9.98 -22.82
N TYR A 43 -0.26 10.80 -22.56
CA TYR A 43 -0.46 12.17 -22.14
C TYR A 43 -0.57 13.08 -23.37
N PRO A 44 -1.55 13.98 -23.41
CA PRO A 44 -1.66 14.94 -24.53
C PRO A 44 -0.40 15.80 -24.59
N ALA A 45 0.06 16.08 -25.82
CA ALA A 45 1.21 16.95 -26.01
C ALA A 45 0.92 18.36 -25.44
N PRO A 46 1.87 18.97 -24.70
CA PRO A 46 1.63 20.25 -24.02
C PRO A 46 1.41 21.45 -24.96
N ALA A 47 1.48 21.26 -26.27
CA ALA A 47 1.49 22.33 -27.26
C ALA A 47 0.35 22.27 -28.28
N ASP A 48 -0.70 21.50 -28.08
CA ASP A 48 -1.84 21.54 -28.99
C ASP A 48 -2.91 22.51 -28.45
N PRO A 49 -2.98 23.78 -28.98
CA PRO A 49 -3.99 24.74 -28.55
C PRO A 49 -5.43 24.33 -28.88
N PHE A 50 -5.61 23.30 -29.73
CA PHE A 50 -6.92 22.76 -30.10
C PHE A 50 -7.27 21.47 -29.33
N CYS A 51 -6.34 20.92 -28.54
CA CYS A 51 -6.61 19.74 -27.70
C CYS A 51 -7.41 20.19 -26.45
N THR A 52 -8.72 20.03 -26.50
CA THR A 52 -9.61 20.27 -25.35
C THR A 52 -9.51 19.19 -24.27
N LEU A 53 -8.79 18.08 -24.53
CA LEU A 53 -8.57 16.98 -23.62
C LEU A 53 -7.27 17.19 -22.82
N HIS A 54 -7.38 17.80 -21.65
CA HIS A 54 -6.27 17.89 -20.69
C HIS A 54 -6.06 16.59 -19.88
N SER A 55 -6.84 15.56 -20.17
CA SER A 55 -6.80 14.28 -19.47
C SER A 55 -6.04 13.21 -20.27
N PRO A 56 -5.27 12.34 -19.61
CA PRO A 56 -4.58 11.24 -20.28
C PRO A 56 -5.57 10.28 -20.96
N LEU A 57 -5.19 9.77 -22.12
CA LEU A 57 -5.92 8.71 -22.82
C LEU A 57 -5.47 7.35 -22.28
N PHE A 58 -6.42 6.50 -21.98
CA PHE A 58 -6.20 5.16 -21.41
C PHE A 58 -6.64 4.11 -22.41
N THR A 59 -5.70 3.29 -22.91
CA THR A 59 -6.00 2.22 -23.86
C THR A 59 -5.55 0.87 -23.30
N PRO A 60 -6.48 -0.02 -22.90
CA PRO A 60 -6.13 -1.39 -22.54
C PRO A 60 -5.56 -2.13 -23.75
N ARG A 61 -4.43 -2.79 -23.58
CA ARG A 61 -3.73 -3.56 -24.62
C ARG A 61 -3.55 -5.00 -24.17
N THR A 62 -3.87 -5.93 -25.04
CA THR A 62 -3.54 -7.35 -24.87
C THR A 62 -2.02 -7.56 -24.93
N TRP A 63 -1.55 -8.76 -24.52
CA TRP A 63 -0.13 -9.09 -24.60
C TRP A 63 0.42 -8.95 -26.03
N ASP A 64 -0.29 -9.47 -27.03
CA ASP A 64 0.14 -9.44 -28.42
C ASP A 64 0.20 -8.03 -29.01
N GLU A 65 -0.64 -7.13 -28.55
CA GLU A 65 -0.60 -5.71 -28.89
C GLU A 65 0.54 -5.00 -28.14
N TRP A 66 0.69 -5.31 -26.84
CA TRP A 66 1.69 -4.68 -25.98
C TRP A 66 3.12 -4.87 -26.46
N ILE A 67 3.50 -6.09 -26.86
CA ILE A 67 4.85 -6.40 -27.33
C ILE A 67 5.23 -5.71 -28.66
N ARG A 68 4.22 -5.14 -29.36
CA ARG A 68 4.41 -4.40 -30.62
C ARG A 68 4.42 -2.88 -30.40
N LEU A 69 4.15 -2.40 -29.20
CA LEU A 69 4.17 -0.97 -28.92
C LEU A 69 5.59 -0.41 -29.06
N PRO A 70 5.72 0.82 -29.59
CA PRO A 70 7.00 1.50 -29.61
C PRO A 70 7.44 1.82 -28.17
N ILE A 71 8.75 1.83 -27.96
CA ILE A 71 9.35 2.29 -26.71
C ILE A 71 9.47 3.82 -26.79
N ARG A 72 8.85 4.53 -25.86
CA ARG A 72 8.94 5.99 -25.74
C ARG A 72 10.15 6.35 -24.87
N GLU A 73 10.62 7.59 -24.92
CA GLU A 73 11.77 8.06 -24.16
C GLU A 73 11.61 7.89 -22.65
N GLN A 74 10.39 8.07 -22.13
CA GLN A 74 10.05 7.93 -20.71
C GLN A 74 9.80 6.47 -20.27
N ASP A 75 9.74 5.52 -21.22
CA ASP A 75 9.38 4.14 -20.89
C ASP A 75 10.60 3.34 -20.41
N GLU A 76 10.44 2.62 -19.32
CA GLU A 76 11.34 1.53 -18.99
C GLU A 76 11.11 0.34 -19.91
N SER A 77 12.19 -0.34 -20.34
CA SER A 77 12.10 -1.49 -21.24
C SER A 77 13.00 -2.65 -20.82
N VAL A 78 12.66 -3.84 -21.27
CA VAL A 78 13.42 -5.06 -21.06
C VAL A 78 13.91 -5.60 -22.40
N HIS A 79 15.21 -5.86 -22.49
CA HIS A 79 15.80 -6.50 -23.66
C HIS A 79 15.48 -7.99 -23.71
N THR A 80 15.05 -8.45 -24.88
CA THR A 80 14.79 -9.86 -25.17
C THR A 80 15.51 -10.25 -26.45
N VAL A 81 15.57 -11.54 -26.75
CA VAL A 81 16.17 -12.04 -28.00
C VAL A 81 15.42 -11.57 -29.27
N ARG A 82 14.19 -11.07 -29.15
CA ARG A 82 13.36 -10.59 -30.25
C ARG A 82 13.22 -9.05 -30.26
N GLY A 83 13.97 -8.34 -29.43
CA GLY A 83 13.89 -6.88 -29.31
C GLY A 83 13.59 -6.43 -27.89
N GLN A 84 13.15 -5.20 -27.76
CA GLN A 84 12.80 -4.61 -26.48
C GLN A 84 11.29 -4.69 -26.24
N ILE A 85 10.90 -4.91 -24.98
CA ILE A 85 9.51 -4.88 -24.55
C ILE A 85 9.38 -3.80 -23.49
N ARG A 86 8.43 -2.90 -23.68
CA ARG A 86 8.08 -1.83 -22.72
C ARG A 86 7.56 -2.44 -21.43
N VAL A 87 8.04 -1.95 -20.29
CA VAL A 87 7.52 -2.33 -18.96
C VAL A 87 6.22 -1.57 -18.71
N PRO A 88 5.10 -2.26 -18.41
CA PRO A 88 3.87 -1.58 -18.03
C PRO A 88 4.02 -0.94 -16.64
N THR A 89 3.52 0.27 -16.47
CA THR A 89 3.38 0.93 -15.16
C THR A 89 2.09 0.53 -14.47
N VAL A 90 1.06 0.21 -15.26
CA VAL A 90 -0.28 -0.18 -14.80
C VAL A 90 -0.81 -1.33 -15.66
N ILE A 91 -1.43 -2.31 -15.01
CA ILE A 91 -2.16 -3.40 -15.67
C ILE A 91 -3.57 -3.53 -15.09
N VAL A 92 -4.52 -4.00 -15.89
CA VAL A 92 -5.92 -4.21 -15.49
C VAL A 92 -6.25 -5.70 -15.49
N ALA A 93 -6.65 -6.24 -14.35
CA ALA A 93 -7.11 -7.63 -14.24
C ALA A 93 -8.53 -7.75 -14.81
N VAL A 94 -8.64 -8.41 -16.00
CA VAL A 94 -9.88 -8.39 -16.80
C VAL A 94 -11.07 -9.06 -16.13
N ASN A 95 -10.84 -10.14 -15.39
CA ASN A 95 -11.91 -10.97 -14.79
C ASN A 95 -12.08 -10.76 -13.27
N TYR A 96 -11.48 -9.69 -12.72
CA TYR A 96 -11.52 -9.45 -11.28
C TYR A 96 -12.15 -8.10 -10.95
N ALA A 97 -13.31 -8.10 -10.28
CA ALA A 97 -14.07 -6.88 -9.94
C ALA A 97 -13.95 -6.45 -8.47
N LYS A 98 -13.51 -7.37 -7.59
CA LYS A 98 -13.50 -7.10 -6.16
C LYS A 98 -12.29 -6.26 -5.76
N VAL A 99 -12.44 -5.47 -4.70
CA VAL A 99 -11.30 -4.88 -3.99
C VAL A 99 -11.05 -5.72 -2.74
N PRO A 100 -9.91 -6.41 -2.64
CA PRO A 100 -9.58 -7.17 -1.43
C PRO A 100 -9.54 -6.24 -0.21
N LYS A 101 -9.97 -6.76 0.92
CA LYS A 101 -9.84 -6.07 2.21
C LYS A 101 -8.70 -6.69 2.99
N LYS A 102 -7.88 -5.86 3.59
CA LYS A 102 -6.78 -6.30 4.46
C LYS A 102 -6.80 -5.52 5.76
N ARG A 103 -6.44 -6.20 6.82
CA ARG A 103 -6.14 -5.56 8.10
C ARG A 103 -4.71 -5.03 8.05
N PRO A 104 -4.44 -3.83 8.58
CA PRO A 104 -3.07 -3.33 8.70
C PRO A 104 -2.18 -4.35 9.43
N LYS A 105 -0.90 -4.42 9.05
CA LYS A 105 0.07 -5.24 9.79
C LYS A 105 0.23 -4.69 11.21
N LEU A 106 0.28 -5.59 12.19
CA LEU A 106 0.57 -5.23 13.57
C LEU A 106 2.01 -4.69 13.67
N CYS A 107 2.15 -3.42 13.98
CA CYS A 107 3.43 -2.74 14.20
C CYS A 107 3.22 -1.48 15.04
N ALA A 108 4.31 -0.93 15.57
CA ALA A 108 4.27 0.26 16.42
C ALA A 108 3.54 1.44 15.75
N ARG A 109 3.80 1.69 14.46
CA ARG A 109 3.13 2.74 13.69
C ARG A 109 1.63 2.52 13.62
N ALA A 110 1.19 1.31 13.32
CA ALA A 110 -0.23 0.99 13.17
C ALA A 110 -0.98 1.06 14.50
N ILE A 111 -0.36 0.65 15.61
CA ILE A 111 -0.92 0.84 16.97
C ILE A 111 -1.03 2.33 17.30
N ARG A 112 0.03 3.11 17.05
CA ARG A 112 0.03 4.56 17.27
C ARG A 112 -1.08 5.26 16.47
N GLU A 113 -1.23 4.92 15.18
CA GLU A 113 -2.28 5.48 14.32
C GLU A 113 -3.68 5.07 14.81
N ARG A 114 -3.89 3.80 15.20
CA ARG A 114 -5.15 3.32 15.80
C ARG A 114 -5.51 4.10 17.05
N ASP A 115 -4.54 4.39 17.91
CA ASP A 115 -4.72 5.06 19.18
C ASP A 115 -4.71 6.60 19.05
N GLY A 116 -4.73 7.13 17.80
CA GLY A 116 -4.80 8.56 17.52
C GLY A 116 -3.59 9.35 18.04
N ASN A 117 -2.40 8.73 18.07
CA ASN A 117 -1.16 9.29 18.65
C ASN A 117 -1.32 9.67 20.15
N ARG A 118 -2.25 9.05 20.89
CA ARG A 118 -2.53 9.35 22.30
C ARG A 118 -2.10 8.21 23.20
N CYS A 119 -1.58 8.58 24.36
CA CYS A 119 -1.38 7.64 25.46
C CYS A 119 -2.71 7.05 25.90
N GLN A 120 -2.88 5.73 25.85
CA GLN A 120 -4.13 5.07 26.17
C GLN A 120 -4.42 5.00 27.68
N TYR A 121 -3.53 5.47 28.51
CA TYR A 121 -3.73 5.59 29.96
C TYR A 121 -4.03 7.02 30.42
N THR A 122 -3.42 8.04 29.76
CA THR A 122 -3.53 9.45 30.19
C THR A 122 -4.30 10.32 29.22
N GLY A 123 -4.55 9.87 27.99
CA GLY A 123 -5.18 10.68 26.94
C GLY A 123 -4.27 11.74 26.30
N ARG A 124 -3.05 11.94 26.83
CA ARG A 124 -2.11 12.94 26.31
C ARG A 124 -1.72 12.62 24.85
N LEU A 125 -1.77 13.62 23.99
CA LEU A 125 -1.24 13.52 22.64
C LEU A 125 0.29 13.41 22.72
N LEU A 126 0.86 12.46 21.98
CA LEU A 126 2.28 12.15 22.02
C LEU A 126 2.91 12.35 20.63
N ARG A 127 4.11 12.93 20.60
CA ARG A 127 4.97 12.84 19.43
C ARG A 127 5.48 11.40 19.26
N PRO A 128 5.95 11.01 18.07
CA PRO A 128 6.43 9.65 17.82
C PRO A 128 7.55 9.20 18.78
N ASP A 129 8.42 10.12 19.19
CA ASP A 129 9.55 9.90 20.09
C ASP A 129 9.18 9.85 21.58
N GLU A 130 8.01 10.37 21.97
CA GLU A 130 7.50 10.37 23.35
C GLU A 130 6.75 9.10 23.74
N GLY A 131 6.31 8.33 22.74
CA GLY A 131 5.51 7.13 22.96
C GLY A 131 6.29 5.84 22.76
N SER A 132 5.73 4.76 23.27
CA SER A 132 6.19 3.38 23.09
C SER A 132 5.02 2.40 23.05
N LEU A 133 5.25 1.21 22.49
CA LEU A 133 4.32 0.10 22.63
C LEU A 133 4.31 -0.41 24.07
N ASP A 134 3.13 -0.55 24.63
CA ASP A 134 2.93 -1.22 25.90
C ASP A 134 2.01 -2.44 25.74
N HIS A 135 2.38 -3.52 26.42
CA HIS A 135 1.53 -4.71 26.56
C HIS A 135 0.60 -4.53 27.74
N VAL A 136 -0.71 -4.49 27.50
CA VAL A 136 -1.73 -4.41 28.58
C VAL A 136 -1.50 -5.54 29.58
N VAL A 137 -1.43 -6.79 29.10
CA VAL A 137 -0.91 -7.93 29.86
C VAL A 137 0.56 -8.09 29.48
N PRO A 138 1.50 -7.94 30.42
CA PRO A 138 2.92 -8.05 30.16
C PRO A 138 3.33 -9.39 29.56
N ARG A 139 4.38 -9.41 28.73
CA ARG A 139 4.92 -10.66 28.16
C ARG A 139 5.34 -11.66 29.22
N SER A 140 5.94 -11.21 30.32
CA SER A 140 6.28 -12.03 31.50
C SER A 140 5.08 -12.74 32.14
N ARG A 141 3.86 -12.24 31.87
CA ARG A 141 2.59 -12.82 32.37
C ARG A 141 1.77 -13.47 31.26
N GLY A 142 2.40 -13.86 30.16
CA GLY A 142 1.77 -14.55 29.03
C GLY A 142 1.08 -13.63 28.01
N GLY A 143 1.25 -12.32 28.09
CA GLY A 143 0.72 -11.36 27.12
C GLY A 143 1.37 -11.55 25.76
N LYS A 144 0.55 -11.60 24.71
CA LYS A 144 0.97 -11.81 23.31
C LYS A 144 1.02 -10.51 22.53
N ASP A 145 1.80 -10.50 21.45
CA ASP A 145 1.78 -9.43 20.45
C ASP A 145 0.49 -9.54 19.64
N ALA A 146 -0.55 -8.87 20.09
CA ALA A 146 -1.88 -8.87 19.49
C ALA A 146 -2.50 -7.46 19.56
N TRP A 147 -3.40 -7.17 18.62
CA TRP A 147 -4.12 -5.89 18.58
C TRP A 147 -4.88 -5.60 19.88
N GLU A 148 -5.36 -6.64 20.54
CA GLU A 148 -6.14 -6.60 21.75
C GLU A 148 -5.28 -6.43 23.02
N ASN A 149 -3.95 -6.60 22.87
CA ASN A 149 -3.02 -6.52 23.99
C ASN A 149 -1.97 -5.41 23.87
N LEU A 150 -1.86 -4.74 22.72
CA LEU A 150 -0.90 -3.67 22.50
C LEU A 150 -1.61 -2.31 22.46
N VAL A 151 -1.04 -1.33 23.16
CA VAL A 151 -1.50 0.05 23.18
C VAL A 151 -0.34 1.03 23.01
N TRP A 152 -0.65 2.24 22.53
CA TRP A 152 0.31 3.34 22.51
C TRP A 152 0.32 4.02 23.86
N SER A 153 1.47 4.12 24.49
CA SER A 153 1.63 4.69 25.83
C SER A 153 2.81 5.68 25.88
N ALA A 154 2.71 6.70 26.71
CA ALA A 154 3.85 7.54 27.04
C ALA A 154 4.98 6.69 27.66
N LYS A 155 6.22 6.94 27.27
CA LYS A 155 7.37 6.15 27.74
C LYS A 155 7.47 6.12 29.27
N GLU A 156 7.27 7.26 29.92
CA GLU A 156 7.28 7.36 31.40
C GLU A 156 6.17 6.55 32.05
N VAL A 157 4.98 6.49 31.43
CA VAL A 157 3.86 5.70 31.94
C VAL A 157 4.12 4.21 31.78
N ASN A 158 4.67 3.83 30.61
CA ASN A 158 5.04 2.45 30.32
C ASN A 158 6.14 1.95 31.27
N GLN A 159 7.18 2.76 31.49
CA GLN A 159 8.24 2.44 32.45
C GLN A 159 7.71 2.28 33.88
N ARG A 160 6.80 3.19 34.33
CA ARG A 160 6.18 3.10 35.65
C ARG A 160 5.30 1.88 35.78
N LYS A 161 4.59 1.47 34.72
CA LYS A 161 3.76 0.26 34.71
C LYS A 161 4.61 -1.00 34.82
N ALA A 162 5.75 -1.04 34.09
CA ALA A 162 6.66 -2.18 34.04
C ALA A 162 5.92 -3.51 33.72
N ASP A 163 6.13 -4.55 34.49
CA ASP A 163 5.57 -5.89 34.34
C ASP A 163 4.24 -6.09 35.09
N ARG A 164 3.61 -5.00 35.53
CA ARG A 164 2.32 -5.01 36.25
C ARG A 164 1.15 -4.90 35.28
N LEU A 165 0.01 -5.44 35.69
CA LEU A 165 -1.25 -5.15 35.00
C LEU A 165 -1.66 -3.69 35.22
N PRO A 166 -2.46 -3.07 34.34
CA PRO A 166 -2.85 -1.66 34.47
C PRO A 166 -3.41 -1.32 35.85
N HIS A 167 -4.35 -2.13 36.37
CA HIS A 167 -4.96 -1.89 37.67
C HIS A 167 -3.98 -1.98 38.85
N GLU A 168 -2.97 -2.88 38.79
CA GLU A 168 -1.89 -2.99 39.76
C GLU A 168 -0.98 -1.77 39.79
N ALA A 169 -0.85 -1.11 38.63
CA ALA A 169 -0.07 0.12 38.45
C ALA A 169 -0.88 1.40 38.71
N GLY A 170 -2.14 1.28 39.13
CA GLY A 170 -3.06 2.41 39.31
C GLY A 170 -3.45 3.07 37.98
N LEU A 171 -3.40 2.32 36.89
CA LEU A 171 -3.70 2.80 35.55
C LEU A 171 -5.03 2.23 35.05
N LYS A 172 -5.74 3.02 34.24
CA LYS A 172 -6.97 2.60 33.58
C LYS A 172 -6.85 2.90 32.09
N LEU A 173 -7.22 1.93 31.26
CA LEU A 173 -7.31 2.15 29.82
C LEU A 173 -8.48 3.07 29.48
N LEU A 174 -8.29 4.00 28.57
CA LEU A 174 -9.35 4.87 28.02
C LEU A 174 -10.34 4.07 27.19
N SER A 175 -9.86 3.04 26.51
CA SER A 175 -10.69 2.13 25.73
C SER A 175 -10.10 0.72 25.71
N VAL A 176 -10.94 -0.28 25.52
CA VAL A 176 -10.47 -1.66 25.30
C VAL A 176 -9.82 -1.74 23.92
N PRO A 177 -8.54 -2.12 23.83
CA PRO A 177 -7.87 -2.21 22.54
C PRO A 177 -8.50 -3.29 21.66
N ARG A 178 -8.75 -2.97 20.41
CA ARG A 178 -9.33 -3.87 19.42
C ARG A 178 -8.55 -3.83 18.13
N ALA A 179 -8.63 -4.89 17.35
CA ALA A 179 -8.10 -4.87 16.01
C ALA A 179 -8.83 -3.83 15.14
N PRO A 180 -8.13 -3.05 14.30
CA PRO A 180 -8.77 -2.14 13.38
C PRO A 180 -9.63 -2.91 12.36
N LYS A 181 -10.64 -2.26 11.80
CA LYS A 181 -11.43 -2.83 10.70
C LYS A 181 -10.53 -3.10 9.50
N GLU A 182 -10.90 -4.10 8.73
CA GLU A 182 -10.26 -4.34 7.45
C GLU A 182 -10.54 -3.18 6.50
N LEU A 183 -9.50 -2.70 5.85
CA LEU A 183 -9.59 -1.63 4.86
C LEU A 183 -9.45 -2.18 3.44
N PRO A 184 -10.10 -1.57 2.45
CA PRO A 184 -9.83 -1.87 1.05
C PRO A 184 -8.33 -1.73 0.76
N VAL A 185 -7.76 -2.66 0.00
CA VAL A 185 -6.33 -2.65 -0.32
C VAL A 185 -5.94 -1.37 -1.06
N SER A 186 -6.84 -0.80 -1.86
CA SER A 186 -6.64 0.47 -2.56
C SER A 186 -6.19 1.61 -1.63
N VAL A 187 -6.72 1.67 -0.41
CA VAL A 187 -6.33 2.68 0.60
C VAL A 187 -4.95 2.39 1.22
N LEU A 188 -4.49 1.13 1.16
CA LEU A 188 -3.24 0.69 1.76
C LEU A 188 -2.04 0.75 0.80
N ILE A 189 -2.30 0.81 -0.51
CA ILE A 189 -1.25 0.91 -1.53
C ILE A 189 -0.62 2.30 -1.46
N ARG A 190 0.71 2.34 -1.44
CA ARG A 190 1.50 3.58 -1.47
C ARG A 190 2.40 3.58 -2.69
N ASN A 191 2.51 4.72 -3.34
CA ASN A 191 3.43 4.91 -4.47
C ASN A 191 4.87 5.12 -3.99
N THR A 192 5.47 4.05 -3.43
CA THR A 192 6.86 4.08 -2.93
C THR A 192 7.89 4.01 -4.05
N ALA A 193 7.47 3.66 -5.25
CA ALA A 193 8.32 3.60 -6.44
C ALA A 193 8.32 4.92 -7.23
N GLU A 194 7.51 5.90 -6.79
CA GLU A 194 7.38 7.23 -7.41
C GLU A 194 6.98 7.19 -8.89
N VAL A 195 6.20 6.17 -9.27
CA VAL A 195 5.70 6.02 -10.64
C VAL A 195 4.60 7.07 -10.89
N GLU A 196 4.78 7.93 -11.90
CA GLU A 196 3.88 9.05 -12.16
C GLU A 196 2.46 8.59 -12.47
N ASP A 197 2.30 7.59 -13.33
CA ASP A 197 1.01 7.05 -13.76
C ASP A 197 0.13 6.56 -12.59
N TRP A 198 0.74 6.16 -11.48
CA TRP A 198 -0.02 5.69 -10.32
C TRP A 198 -0.82 6.78 -9.63
N LYS A 199 -0.41 8.05 -9.78
CA LYS A 199 -1.14 9.19 -9.21
C LYS A 199 -2.55 9.34 -9.77
N LEU A 200 -2.81 8.78 -10.96
CA LEU A 200 -4.12 8.77 -11.59
C LEU A 200 -5.12 7.82 -10.90
N PHE A 201 -4.63 6.85 -10.13
CA PHE A 201 -5.43 5.76 -9.54
C PHE A 201 -5.32 5.65 -8.01
N LEU A 202 -4.37 6.36 -7.41
CA LEU A 202 -4.15 6.39 -5.96
C LEU A 202 -4.53 7.77 -5.42
N THR A 203 -5.43 7.81 -4.46
CA THR A 203 -5.85 9.03 -3.72
C THR A 203 -5.02 9.24 -2.46
#